data_c973c6ab42cf28706d9a1030d3865997
#
_entry.id   c973c6ab42cf28706d9a1030d3865997
#
_cell.length_a   1.000
_cell.length_b   1.000
_cell.length_c   1.000
_cell.angle_alpha   90.00
_cell.angle_beta   90.00
_cell.angle_gamma   90.00
#
_symmetry.space_group_name_H-M   'P 1'
#
loop_
_entity.id
_entity.type
_entity.pdbx_description
1 polymer ?
#
loop_
_entity_poly.entity_id
_entity_poly.type
_entity_poly.pdbx_seq_one_letter_code
_entity_poly.pdbx_strand_id
1 'polypeptide(L)'
;MNKILTPNEINQFRTNGAIFLKGKFDISWIKKLQKGIERDIKNPSPRFKSHTVQKGVPAYLEDYWTWHLVPEFKEFVYDSPYAKIASELMSAKRINLVMDNWFLREAGSKSSTPFHHDISYFDMDGTMCVLWLPLQPTKKDEGVVWVKGSHLWNKLFLRVLFKDGHKIEGNECVVNGKKYELPPDILGNKDKYEFLQWDCDLGDAVIFDMRTLHGTLS
;
A
#
# COMPACT_ATOMS: atom_id res chain seq x y z
N MET A 1 1.64 15.54 -24.11
CA MET A 1 2.19 15.58 -22.74
C MET A 1 3.32 14.57 -22.65
N ASN A 2 4.46 14.94 -22.10
CA ASN A 2 5.57 14.00 -21.92
C ASN A 2 5.17 12.89 -20.95
N LYS A 3 5.42 11.63 -21.34
CA LYS A 3 5.19 10.46 -20.48
C LYS A 3 6.23 10.43 -19.37
N ILE A 4 5.82 10.02 -18.15
CA ILE A 4 6.70 9.77 -17.01
C ILE A 4 7.22 8.33 -17.06
N LEU A 5 6.38 7.41 -17.53
CA LEU A 5 6.67 5.98 -17.56
C LEU A 5 7.05 5.49 -18.94
N THR A 6 7.96 4.54 -18.99
CA THR A 6 8.30 3.80 -20.19
C THR A 6 7.25 2.73 -20.49
N PRO A 7 7.12 2.27 -21.76
CA PRO A 7 6.23 1.15 -22.09
C PRO A 7 6.56 -0.13 -21.31
N ASN A 8 7.83 -0.36 -20.99
CA ASN A 8 8.26 -1.52 -20.20
C ASN A 8 7.77 -1.43 -18.74
N GLU A 9 7.85 -0.26 -18.11
CA GLU A 9 7.33 -0.04 -16.75
C GLU A 9 5.81 -0.31 -16.70
N ILE A 10 5.06 0.19 -17.69
CA ILE A 10 3.61 -0.06 -17.78
C ILE A 10 3.32 -1.56 -17.98
N ASN A 11 4.08 -2.24 -18.83
CA ASN A 11 3.91 -3.66 -19.06
C ASN A 11 4.23 -4.49 -17.80
N GLN A 12 5.29 -4.16 -17.07
CA GLN A 12 5.64 -4.83 -15.81
C GLN A 12 4.52 -4.68 -14.77
N PHE A 13 3.92 -3.50 -14.62
CA PHE A 13 2.76 -3.32 -13.73
C PHE A 13 1.61 -4.26 -14.11
N ARG A 14 1.27 -4.34 -15.40
CA ARG A 14 0.17 -5.17 -15.91
C ARG A 14 0.41 -6.66 -15.74
N THR A 15 1.65 -7.12 -15.88
CA THR A 15 1.98 -8.55 -15.81
C THR A 15 2.30 -9.02 -14.40
N ASN A 16 2.96 -8.18 -13.61
CA ASN A 16 3.45 -8.55 -12.29
C ASN A 16 2.51 -8.14 -11.15
N GLY A 17 1.64 -7.14 -11.37
CA GLY A 17 0.76 -6.57 -10.36
C GLY A 17 1.41 -5.53 -9.47
N ALA A 18 2.72 -5.41 -9.50
CA ALA A 18 3.48 -4.36 -8.82
C ALA A 18 4.69 -3.95 -9.65
N ILE A 19 5.10 -2.68 -9.49
CA ILE A 19 6.25 -2.12 -10.18
C ILE A 19 7.06 -1.23 -9.24
N PHE A 20 8.39 -1.36 -9.31
CA PHE A 20 9.34 -0.47 -8.67
C PHE A 20 9.67 0.71 -9.59
N LEU A 21 9.57 1.90 -9.05
CA LEU A 21 9.81 3.17 -9.74
C LEU A 21 10.96 3.90 -9.05
N LYS A 22 12.14 3.85 -9.65
CA LYS A 22 13.35 4.46 -9.09
C LYS A 22 13.35 5.97 -9.28
N GLY A 23 13.50 6.73 -8.18
CA GLY A 23 13.72 8.17 -8.18
C GLY A 23 12.62 9.00 -8.86
N LYS A 24 11.38 8.52 -8.89
CA LYS A 24 10.27 9.26 -9.54
C LYS A 24 9.72 10.39 -8.68
N PHE A 25 10.04 10.41 -7.40
CA PHE A 25 9.60 11.46 -6.47
C PHE A 25 10.82 12.25 -5.98
N ASP A 26 10.79 13.55 -6.17
CA ASP A 26 11.82 14.44 -5.65
C ASP A 26 11.89 14.37 -4.12
N ILE A 27 13.09 14.50 -3.56
CA ILE A 27 13.32 14.44 -2.11
C ILE A 27 12.53 15.51 -1.35
N SER A 28 12.21 16.62 -1.97
CA SER A 28 11.36 17.66 -1.36
C SER A 28 9.96 17.12 -1.01
N TRP A 29 9.40 16.20 -1.83
CA TRP A 29 8.14 15.53 -1.51
C TRP A 29 8.25 14.64 -0.29
N ILE A 30 9.35 13.90 -0.17
CA ILE A 30 9.60 13.03 0.99
C ILE A 30 9.67 13.87 2.27
N LYS A 31 10.47 14.94 2.27
CA LYS A 31 10.57 15.87 3.41
C LYS A 31 9.21 16.51 3.76
N LYS A 32 8.42 16.86 2.73
CA LYS A 32 7.09 17.42 2.93
C LYS A 32 6.16 16.41 3.60
N LEU A 33 6.13 15.16 3.13
CA LEU A 33 5.30 14.11 3.73
C LEU A 33 5.74 13.76 5.15
N GLN A 34 7.05 13.70 5.44
CA GLN A 34 7.57 13.54 6.80
C GLN A 34 7.04 14.63 7.74
N LYS A 35 7.10 15.89 7.30
CA LYS A 35 6.54 17.03 8.06
C LYS A 35 5.03 16.93 8.24
N GLY A 36 4.32 16.42 7.23
CA GLY A 36 2.88 16.17 7.32
C GLY A 36 2.54 15.14 8.38
N ILE A 37 3.30 14.02 8.45
CA ILE A 37 3.14 13.00 9.49
C ILE A 37 3.42 13.58 10.89
N GLU A 38 4.49 14.36 11.06
CA GLU A 38 4.78 15.00 12.34
C GLU A 38 3.66 15.95 12.78
N ARG A 39 3.02 16.64 11.85
CA ARG A 39 1.86 17.51 12.10
C ARG A 39 0.66 16.69 12.52
N ASP A 40 0.37 15.60 11.81
CA ASP A 40 -0.78 14.75 12.05
C ASP A 40 -0.66 14.03 13.41
N ILE A 41 0.51 13.52 13.76
CA ILE A 41 0.76 12.93 15.08
C ILE A 41 0.48 13.93 16.23
N LYS A 42 0.77 15.22 16.03
CA LYS A 42 0.50 16.27 17.03
C LYS A 42 -0.99 16.62 17.14
N ASN A 43 -1.74 16.49 16.05
CA ASN A 43 -3.16 16.81 15.94
C ASN A 43 -3.87 15.71 15.13
N PRO A 44 -3.98 14.50 15.67
CA PRO A 44 -4.44 13.34 14.94
C PRO A 44 -5.92 13.44 14.57
N SER A 45 -6.28 12.79 13.46
CA SER A 45 -7.68 12.67 13.08
C SER A 45 -8.45 11.74 14.05
N PRO A 46 -9.79 11.77 14.05
CA PRO A 46 -10.56 10.78 14.81
C PRO A 46 -10.35 9.32 14.39
N ARG A 47 -9.65 9.09 13.29
CA ARG A 47 -9.34 7.75 12.74
C ARG A 47 -7.95 7.25 13.10
N PHE A 48 -7.13 8.11 13.72
CA PHE A 48 -5.80 7.74 14.20
C PHE A 48 -5.84 6.50 15.09
N LYS A 49 -4.93 5.58 14.86
CA LYS A 49 -4.82 4.35 15.65
C LYS A 49 -3.38 4.11 16.08
N SER A 50 -3.25 3.62 17.32
CA SER A 50 -2.05 2.94 17.77
C SER A 50 -2.37 1.44 17.88
N HIS A 51 -1.63 0.64 17.13
CA HIS A 51 -1.73 -0.83 17.20
C HIS A 51 -0.93 -1.40 18.38
N THR A 52 -0.19 -0.56 19.10
CA THR A 52 0.61 -0.92 20.26
C THR A 52 -0.11 -0.51 21.52
N VAL A 53 -0.52 -1.49 22.31
CA VAL A 53 -1.34 -1.25 23.53
C VAL A 53 -0.49 -1.19 24.80
N GLN A 54 0.76 -1.71 24.77
CA GLN A 54 1.60 -1.81 25.95
C GLN A 54 2.60 -0.67 26.03
N LYS A 55 2.66 -0.01 27.21
CA LYS A 55 3.67 1.02 27.49
C LYS A 55 5.08 0.44 27.43
N GLY A 56 5.97 1.10 26.67
CA GLY A 56 7.36 0.67 26.52
C GLY A 56 7.58 -0.33 25.37
N VAL A 57 6.55 -0.70 24.63
CA VAL A 57 6.68 -1.45 23.37
C VAL A 57 6.72 -0.45 22.21
N PRO A 58 7.64 -0.63 21.22
CA PRO A 58 7.74 0.25 20.06
C PRO A 58 6.41 0.41 19.34
N ALA A 59 6.07 1.65 19.02
CA ALA A 59 4.75 1.97 18.46
C ALA A 59 4.60 1.50 17.01
N TYR A 60 3.37 1.13 16.66
CA TYR A 60 2.90 1.03 15.30
C TYR A 60 1.66 1.93 15.18
N LEU A 61 1.82 3.03 14.46
CA LEU A 61 0.81 4.08 14.34
C LEU A 61 0.30 4.13 12.91
N GLU A 62 -0.96 4.50 12.76
CA GLU A 62 -1.57 4.82 11.46
C GLU A 62 -2.58 5.94 11.59
N ASP A 63 -2.77 6.69 10.51
CA ASP A 63 -3.96 7.51 10.26
C ASP A 63 -4.30 7.46 8.78
N TYR A 64 -5.55 7.72 8.44
CA TYR A 64 -6.05 7.63 7.07
C TYR A 64 -7.16 8.65 6.79
N TRP A 65 -7.38 8.94 5.48
CA TRP A 65 -8.24 10.03 5.03
C TRP A 65 -7.85 11.38 5.61
N THR A 66 -6.56 11.63 5.70
CA THR A 66 -5.98 12.85 6.30
C THR A 66 -5.54 13.88 5.28
N TRP A 67 -5.50 13.52 3.99
CA TRP A 67 -5.02 14.39 2.91
C TRP A 67 -5.70 15.78 2.86
N HIS A 68 -6.96 15.88 3.24
CA HIS A 68 -7.69 17.14 3.25
C HIS A 68 -7.52 17.94 4.57
N LEU A 69 -7.00 17.30 5.62
CA LEU A 69 -6.74 17.90 6.93
C LEU A 69 -5.30 18.40 7.05
N VAL A 70 -4.35 17.70 6.42
CA VAL A 70 -2.92 17.99 6.48
C VAL A 70 -2.48 18.68 5.19
N PRO A 71 -2.07 19.96 5.25
CA PRO A 71 -1.70 20.73 4.06
C PRO A 71 -0.63 20.08 3.19
N GLU A 72 0.37 19.47 3.82
CA GLU A 72 1.47 18.78 3.16
C GLU A 72 0.99 17.58 2.32
N PHE A 73 -0.02 16.84 2.81
CA PHE A 73 -0.62 15.72 2.09
C PHE A 73 -1.51 16.22 0.95
N LYS A 74 -2.26 17.30 1.18
CA LYS A 74 -3.07 17.93 0.15
C LYS A 74 -2.22 18.39 -1.03
N GLU A 75 -1.10 19.06 -0.78
CA GLU A 75 -0.16 19.46 -1.82
C GLU A 75 0.40 18.24 -2.56
N PHE A 76 0.76 17.16 -1.87
CA PHE A 76 1.23 15.94 -2.51
C PHE A 76 0.18 15.34 -3.44
N VAL A 77 -1.07 15.28 -3.03
CA VAL A 77 -2.18 14.74 -3.84
C VAL A 77 -2.36 15.53 -5.13
N TYR A 78 -2.28 16.87 -5.09
CA TYR A 78 -2.57 17.70 -6.25
C TYR A 78 -1.36 18.00 -7.14
N ASP A 79 -0.18 18.12 -6.54
CA ASP A 79 0.98 18.70 -7.22
C ASP A 79 2.11 17.70 -7.48
N SER A 80 2.06 16.51 -6.84
CA SER A 80 3.07 15.49 -7.07
C SER A 80 2.86 14.77 -8.42
N PRO A 81 3.87 14.04 -8.93
CA PRO A 81 3.72 13.26 -10.15
C PRO A 81 2.78 12.04 -10.02
N TYR A 82 2.28 11.71 -8.82
CA TYR A 82 1.56 10.47 -8.56
C TYR A 82 0.31 10.31 -9.44
N ALA A 83 -0.56 11.33 -9.50
CA ALA A 83 -1.79 11.25 -10.30
C ALA A 83 -1.51 10.96 -11.77
N LYS A 84 -0.44 11.55 -12.32
CA LYS A 84 -0.03 11.31 -13.70
C LYS A 84 0.54 9.91 -13.89
N ILE A 85 1.37 9.43 -12.96
CA ILE A 85 1.89 8.05 -12.97
C ILE A 85 0.73 7.05 -12.92
N ALA A 86 -0.21 7.22 -12.00
CA ALA A 86 -1.41 6.38 -11.89
C ALA A 86 -2.24 6.40 -13.19
N SER A 87 -2.43 7.57 -13.80
CA SER A 87 -3.11 7.73 -15.09
C SER A 87 -2.45 6.91 -16.20
N GLU A 88 -1.12 6.93 -16.28
CA GLU A 88 -0.37 6.18 -17.30
C GLU A 88 -0.47 4.65 -17.05
N LEU A 89 -0.33 4.19 -15.79
CA LEU A 89 -0.44 2.77 -15.44
C LEU A 89 -1.85 2.21 -15.73
N MET A 90 -2.87 2.93 -15.33
CA MET A 90 -4.26 2.51 -15.49
C MET A 90 -4.84 2.85 -16.87
N SER A 91 -4.09 3.52 -17.75
CA SER A 91 -4.58 4.02 -19.06
C SER A 91 -5.86 4.86 -18.92
N ALA A 92 -5.97 5.63 -17.85
CA ALA A 92 -7.15 6.40 -17.50
C ALA A 92 -6.93 7.90 -17.75
N LYS A 93 -7.94 8.58 -18.31
CA LYS A 93 -7.91 10.04 -18.50
C LYS A 93 -8.19 10.82 -17.22
N ARG A 94 -8.86 10.19 -16.26
CA ARG A 94 -9.26 10.79 -14.99
C ARG A 94 -8.89 9.85 -13.85
N ILE A 95 -8.28 10.41 -12.81
CA ILE A 95 -7.92 9.71 -11.59
C ILE A 95 -8.71 10.29 -10.44
N ASN A 96 -9.30 9.43 -9.64
CA ASN A 96 -9.94 9.78 -8.38
C ASN A 96 -9.11 9.20 -7.23
N LEU A 97 -8.79 10.02 -6.24
CA LEU A 97 -8.21 9.54 -5.00
C LEU A 97 -9.31 8.83 -4.20
N VAL A 98 -9.04 7.59 -3.78
CA VAL A 98 -9.93 6.84 -2.90
C VAL A 98 -9.66 7.22 -1.45
N MET A 99 -8.42 7.07 -1.03
CA MET A 99 -7.94 7.46 0.30
C MET A 99 -6.41 7.58 0.30
N ASP A 100 -5.91 8.25 1.32
CA ASP A 100 -4.53 8.17 1.76
C ASP A 100 -4.48 7.50 3.13
N ASN A 101 -3.36 6.86 3.41
CA ASN A 101 -2.98 6.47 4.77
C ASN A 101 -1.46 6.54 4.92
N TRP A 102 -1.01 6.65 6.15
CA TRP A 102 0.38 6.51 6.50
C TRP A 102 0.54 5.55 7.67
N PHE A 103 1.67 4.88 7.68
CA PHE A 103 2.07 3.97 8.75
C PHE A 103 3.43 4.37 9.29
N LEU A 104 3.56 4.38 10.61
CA LEU A 104 4.84 4.55 11.30
C LEU A 104 5.08 3.35 12.21
N ARG A 105 6.16 2.63 11.94
CA ARG A 105 6.68 1.59 12.83
C ARG A 105 7.94 2.09 13.50
N GLU A 106 7.94 2.15 14.81
CA GLU A 106 9.16 2.43 15.56
C GLU A 106 10.13 1.23 15.51
N ALA A 107 11.42 1.52 15.58
CA ALA A 107 12.46 0.49 15.61
C ALA A 107 12.21 -0.51 16.73
N GLY A 108 12.27 -1.80 16.40
CA GLY A 108 11.98 -2.89 17.34
C GLY A 108 10.51 -3.28 17.44
N SER A 109 9.60 -2.64 16.70
CA SER A 109 8.21 -3.12 16.60
C SER A 109 8.17 -4.50 15.95
N LYS A 110 7.49 -5.44 16.60
CA LYS A 110 7.30 -6.82 16.11
C LYS A 110 6.03 -6.98 15.25
N SER A 111 5.35 -5.89 14.94
CA SER A 111 4.14 -5.94 14.12
C SER A 111 4.48 -6.33 12.70
N SER A 112 3.86 -7.37 12.19
CA SER A 112 3.94 -7.80 10.79
C SER A 112 2.71 -7.35 10.02
N THR A 113 2.83 -7.24 8.70
CA THR A 113 1.68 -7.02 7.82
C THR A 113 1.22 -8.38 7.30
N PRO A 114 -0.01 -8.83 7.63
CA PRO A 114 -0.53 -10.08 7.09
C PRO A 114 -0.66 -10.00 5.57
N PHE A 115 -0.56 -11.14 4.87
CA PHE A 115 -0.85 -11.15 3.45
C PHE A 115 -2.34 -10.89 3.20
N HIS A 116 -2.61 -9.84 2.42
CA HIS A 116 -3.94 -9.40 2.04
C HIS A 116 -3.90 -8.71 0.67
N HIS A 117 -5.05 -8.38 0.14
CA HIS A 117 -5.18 -7.46 -0.97
C HIS A 117 -6.12 -6.31 -0.58
N ASP A 118 -5.81 -5.10 -1.02
CA ASP A 118 -6.50 -3.90 -0.56
C ASP A 118 -7.96 -3.80 -1.02
N ILE A 119 -8.29 -4.40 -2.15
CA ILE A 119 -9.66 -4.36 -2.70
C ILE A 119 -10.71 -4.93 -1.73
N SER A 120 -10.32 -5.83 -0.82
CA SER A 120 -11.22 -6.40 0.19
C SER A 120 -11.80 -5.39 1.17
N TYR A 121 -11.14 -4.25 1.33
CA TYR A 121 -11.55 -3.22 2.30
C TYR A 121 -12.54 -2.21 1.69
N PHE A 122 -12.83 -2.34 0.39
CA PHE A 122 -13.67 -1.41 -0.35
C PHE A 122 -14.75 -2.12 -1.15
N ASP A 123 -15.96 -1.57 -1.18
CA ASP A 123 -17.02 -2.01 -2.10
C ASP A 123 -16.94 -1.21 -3.39
N MET A 124 -15.90 -1.47 -4.17
CA MET A 124 -15.60 -0.76 -5.42
C MET A 124 -15.27 -1.74 -6.53
N ASP A 125 -15.46 -1.28 -7.76
CA ASP A 125 -15.05 -1.94 -8.99
C ASP A 125 -14.18 -1.03 -9.84
N GLY A 126 -13.51 -1.62 -10.81
CA GLY A 126 -12.68 -0.92 -11.77
C GLY A 126 -11.19 -1.15 -11.58
N THR A 127 -10.39 -0.37 -12.29
CA THR A 127 -8.92 -0.41 -12.19
C THR A 127 -8.49 0.54 -11.08
N MET A 128 -7.74 0.02 -10.13
CA MET A 128 -7.23 0.77 -8.99
C MET A 128 -5.79 0.43 -8.74
N CYS A 129 -4.99 1.42 -8.33
CA CYS A 129 -3.61 1.20 -7.92
C CYS A 129 -3.33 1.93 -6.60
N VAL A 130 -2.35 1.41 -5.89
CA VAL A 130 -1.88 1.94 -4.62
C VAL A 130 -0.43 2.36 -4.78
N LEU A 131 -0.09 3.52 -4.22
CA LEU A 131 1.29 3.99 -4.09
C LEU A 131 1.80 3.61 -2.69
N TRP A 132 2.84 2.80 -2.65
CA TRP A 132 3.68 2.62 -1.47
C TRP A 132 4.94 3.46 -1.64
N LEU A 133 5.08 4.51 -0.83
CA LEU A 133 6.18 5.47 -0.88
C LEU A 133 6.89 5.48 0.47
N PRO A 134 8.05 4.82 0.59
CA PRO A 134 8.82 4.82 1.82
C PRO A 134 9.39 6.21 2.09
N LEU A 135 9.22 6.69 3.32
CA LEU A 135 9.75 7.97 3.77
C LEU A 135 11.09 7.85 4.51
N GLN A 136 11.62 6.63 4.56
CA GLN A 136 12.97 6.28 5.01
C GLN A 136 13.54 5.22 4.08
N PRO A 137 14.86 5.13 3.91
CA PRO A 137 15.45 4.00 3.19
C PRO A 137 15.00 2.69 3.81
N THR A 138 14.52 1.76 3.00
CA THR A 138 13.97 0.49 3.45
C THR A 138 14.63 -0.65 2.69
N LYS A 139 15.18 -1.62 3.41
CA LYS A 139 15.75 -2.82 2.81
C LYS A 139 14.64 -3.79 2.39
N LYS A 140 14.89 -4.57 1.35
CA LYS A 140 13.92 -5.52 0.77
C LYS A 140 13.39 -6.54 1.79
N ASP A 141 14.17 -6.91 2.80
CA ASP A 141 13.82 -7.85 3.86
C ASP A 141 13.10 -7.19 5.06
N GLU A 142 13.07 -5.85 5.09
CA GLU A 142 12.36 -5.06 6.10
C GLU A 142 11.03 -4.52 5.60
N GLY A 143 10.85 -4.49 4.28
CA GLY A 143 9.71 -3.89 3.61
C GLY A 143 8.54 -4.85 3.36
N VAL A 144 7.57 -4.32 2.65
CA VAL A 144 6.45 -5.08 2.09
C VAL A 144 6.94 -5.89 0.89
N VAL A 145 6.38 -7.08 0.71
CA VAL A 145 6.58 -7.92 -0.48
C VAL A 145 5.25 -8.14 -1.19
N TRP A 146 5.29 -8.30 -2.50
CA TRP A 146 4.12 -8.52 -3.35
C TRP A 146 4.20 -9.89 -4.01
N VAL A 147 3.08 -10.62 -4.03
CA VAL A 147 2.99 -11.91 -4.75
C VAL A 147 2.78 -11.62 -6.23
N LYS A 148 3.80 -11.89 -7.03
CA LYS A 148 3.81 -11.62 -8.47
C LYS A 148 2.62 -12.25 -9.18
N GLY A 149 1.90 -11.45 -9.96
CA GLY A 149 0.78 -11.89 -10.78
C GLY A 149 -0.50 -12.25 -10.02
N SER A 150 -0.53 -12.11 -8.67
CA SER A 150 -1.72 -12.48 -7.88
C SER A 150 -2.98 -11.66 -8.21
N HIS A 151 -2.84 -10.45 -8.72
CA HIS A 151 -3.96 -9.63 -9.21
C HIS A 151 -4.70 -10.26 -10.40
N LEU A 152 -4.04 -11.16 -11.15
CA LEU A 152 -4.62 -11.87 -12.29
C LEU A 152 -5.34 -13.18 -11.92
N TRP A 153 -5.35 -13.56 -10.65
CA TRP A 153 -6.02 -14.81 -10.22
C TRP A 153 -7.54 -14.75 -10.32
N ASN A 154 -8.09 -13.57 -10.56
CA ASN A 154 -9.55 -13.34 -10.63
C ASN A 154 -10.29 -13.82 -9.38
N LYS A 155 -9.70 -13.63 -8.22
CA LYS A 155 -10.21 -14.01 -6.89
C LYS A 155 -10.33 -12.80 -6.00
N LEU A 156 -11.38 -12.81 -5.16
CA LEU A 156 -11.51 -11.89 -4.06
C LEU A 156 -11.35 -12.66 -2.75
N PHE A 157 -10.55 -12.12 -1.86
CA PHE A 157 -10.28 -12.73 -0.56
C PHE A 157 -10.96 -11.93 0.55
N LEU A 158 -11.34 -12.62 1.61
CA LEU A 158 -11.85 -12.02 2.83
C LEU A 158 -10.82 -11.08 3.45
N ARG A 159 -11.30 -10.06 4.13
CA ARG A 159 -10.45 -9.11 4.84
C ARG A 159 -9.64 -9.79 5.94
N VAL A 160 -8.40 -9.37 6.07
CA VAL A 160 -7.52 -9.78 7.16
C VAL A 160 -7.37 -8.61 8.12
N LEU A 161 -7.73 -8.81 9.38
CA LEU A 161 -7.60 -7.79 10.41
C LEU A 161 -6.14 -7.72 10.90
N PHE A 162 -5.62 -6.50 11.04
CA PHE A 162 -4.26 -6.23 11.51
C PHE A 162 -4.10 -6.35 13.03
N LYS A 163 -5.12 -6.89 13.71
CA LYS A 163 -5.18 -7.08 15.16
C LYS A 163 -5.05 -8.55 15.53
N ASP A 164 -4.50 -8.81 16.74
CA ASP A 164 -4.62 -10.08 17.47
C ASP A 164 -4.43 -11.35 16.62
N GLY A 165 -3.26 -11.51 16.01
CA GLY A 165 -2.93 -12.71 15.25
C GLY A 165 -3.52 -12.74 13.83
N HIS A 166 -3.80 -11.58 13.26
CA HIS A 166 -4.22 -11.45 11.86
C HIS A 166 -5.48 -12.27 11.52
N LYS A 167 -6.54 -12.07 12.28
CA LYS A 167 -7.79 -12.81 12.08
C LYS A 167 -8.43 -12.45 10.75
N ILE A 168 -8.92 -13.48 10.05
CA ILE A 168 -9.75 -13.32 8.86
C ILE A 168 -11.15 -12.89 9.32
N GLU A 169 -11.72 -11.86 8.69
CA GLU A 169 -13.05 -11.35 9.01
C GLU A 169 -14.12 -12.09 8.21
N GLY A 170 -14.96 -12.81 8.92
CA GLY A 170 -16.08 -13.53 8.34
C GLY A 170 -15.75 -14.93 7.79
N ASN A 171 -16.64 -15.45 6.98
CA ASN A 171 -16.53 -16.73 6.29
C ASN A 171 -16.71 -16.51 4.79
N GLU A 172 -16.31 -17.49 3.98
CA GLU A 172 -16.56 -17.47 2.54
C GLU A 172 -18.02 -17.15 2.23
N CYS A 173 -18.24 -16.20 1.35
CA CYS A 173 -19.57 -15.68 1.06
C CYS A 173 -19.67 -15.14 -0.37
N VAL A 174 -20.89 -14.86 -0.78
CA VAL A 174 -21.19 -14.15 -2.03
C VAL A 174 -21.91 -12.86 -1.67
N VAL A 175 -21.32 -11.73 -2.06
CA VAL A 175 -21.89 -10.39 -1.84
C VAL A 175 -22.00 -9.70 -3.20
N ASN A 176 -23.19 -9.26 -3.57
CA ASN A 176 -23.44 -8.59 -4.85
C ASN A 176 -22.92 -9.40 -6.07
N GLY A 177 -23.06 -10.74 -6.03
CA GLY A 177 -22.58 -11.64 -7.08
C GLY A 177 -21.06 -11.89 -7.07
N LYS A 178 -20.30 -11.30 -6.15
CA LYS A 178 -18.85 -11.51 -5.98
C LYS A 178 -18.61 -12.58 -4.91
N LYS A 179 -17.85 -13.61 -5.26
CA LYS A 179 -17.43 -14.64 -4.31
C LYS A 179 -16.17 -14.18 -3.57
N TYR A 180 -16.23 -14.21 -2.24
CA TYR A 180 -15.08 -13.97 -1.36
C TYR A 180 -14.63 -15.29 -0.76
N GLU A 181 -13.37 -15.61 -0.97
CA GLU A 181 -12.70 -16.84 -0.51
C GLU A 181 -11.76 -16.55 0.67
N LEU A 182 -11.37 -17.59 1.38
CA LEU A 182 -10.28 -17.47 2.36
C LEU A 182 -8.97 -17.08 1.64
N PRO A 183 -8.20 -16.14 2.18
CA PRO A 183 -6.89 -15.83 1.62
C PRO A 183 -5.98 -17.07 1.69
N PRO A 184 -5.12 -17.29 0.69
CA PRO A 184 -4.21 -18.42 0.71
C PRO A 184 -3.17 -18.26 1.83
N ASP A 185 -2.75 -19.38 2.40
CA ASP A 185 -1.62 -19.41 3.33
C ASP A 185 -0.30 -19.22 2.57
N ILE A 186 0.07 -17.94 2.37
CA ILE A 186 1.30 -17.56 1.67
C ILE A 186 2.52 -17.94 2.49
N LEU A 187 2.50 -17.70 3.81
CA LEU A 187 3.66 -17.93 4.68
C LEU A 187 3.98 -19.41 4.83
N GLY A 188 2.96 -20.27 4.91
CA GLY A 188 3.14 -21.72 4.98
C GLY A 188 3.50 -22.37 3.63
N ASN A 189 3.41 -21.64 2.52
CA ASN A 189 3.65 -22.15 1.18
C ASN A 189 4.52 -21.22 0.34
N LYS A 190 5.53 -20.58 0.93
CA LYS A 190 6.38 -19.56 0.28
C LYS A 190 7.02 -20.05 -1.03
N ASP A 191 7.38 -21.30 -1.09
CA ASP A 191 8.00 -21.96 -2.25
C ASP A 191 7.09 -22.05 -3.49
N LYS A 192 5.79 -21.88 -3.32
CA LYS A 192 4.81 -21.87 -4.42
C LYS A 192 4.62 -20.52 -5.07
N TYR A 193 5.22 -19.47 -4.54
CA TYR A 193 4.99 -18.09 -4.97
C TYR A 193 6.29 -17.40 -5.37
N GLU A 194 6.22 -16.58 -6.39
CA GLU A 194 7.29 -15.64 -6.74
C GLU A 194 6.97 -14.29 -6.07
N PHE A 195 7.95 -13.77 -5.32
CA PHE A 195 7.81 -12.50 -4.62
C PHE A 195 8.56 -11.39 -5.32
N LEU A 196 7.95 -10.22 -5.34
CA LEU A 196 8.56 -8.96 -5.76
C LEU A 196 8.93 -8.18 -4.50
N GLN A 197 10.19 -7.77 -4.41
CA GLN A 197 10.71 -6.98 -3.29
C GLN A 197 11.94 -6.20 -3.71
N TRP A 198 12.15 -5.02 -3.17
CA TRP A 198 13.22 -4.13 -3.56
C TRP A 198 13.82 -3.39 -2.36
N ASP A 199 15.12 -3.10 -2.44
CA ASP A 199 15.71 -2.03 -1.63
C ASP A 199 15.18 -0.70 -2.18
N CYS A 200 14.69 0.16 -1.31
CA CYS A 200 14.14 1.46 -1.66
C CYS A 200 14.94 2.57 -0.99
N ASP A 201 15.45 3.49 -1.79
CA ASP A 201 16.00 4.75 -1.33
C ASP A 201 14.93 5.85 -1.30
N LEU A 202 15.26 7.01 -0.72
CA LEU A 202 14.33 8.14 -0.71
C LEU A 202 14.01 8.62 -2.13
N GLY A 203 12.73 8.74 -2.44
CA GLY A 203 12.23 9.10 -3.77
C GLY A 203 11.89 7.90 -4.67
N ASP A 204 12.27 6.69 -4.27
CA ASP A 204 11.79 5.45 -4.88
C ASP A 204 10.38 5.13 -4.40
N ALA A 205 9.64 4.39 -5.21
CA ALA A 205 8.27 3.99 -4.87
C ALA A 205 7.92 2.63 -5.47
N VAL A 206 6.95 1.96 -4.87
CA VAL A 206 6.26 0.82 -5.48
C VAL A 206 4.82 1.19 -5.75
N ILE A 207 4.35 0.93 -6.97
CA ILE A 207 2.92 1.05 -7.29
C ILE A 207 2.39 -0.33 -7.65
N PHE A 208 1.26 -0.70 -7.06
CA PHE A 208 0.68 -2.01 -7.25
C PHE A 208 -0.84 -1.96 -7.49
N ASP A 209 -1.37 -2.96 -8.17
CA ASP A 209 -2.81 -3.15 -8.33
C ASP A 209 -3.43 -3.52 -6.97
N MET A 210 -4.56 -2.93 -6.61
CA MET A 210 -5.24 -3.20 -5.34
C MET A 210 -5.61 -4.67 -5.12
N ARG A 211 -5.60 -5.49 -6.17
CA ARG A 211 -5.82 -6.94 -6.09
C ARG A 211 -4.55 -7.74 -5.85
N THR A 212 -3.39 -7.10 -5.90
CA THR A 212 -2.11 -7.79 -5.64
C THR A 212 -1.99 -8.14 -4.17
N LEU A 213 -1.84 -9.43 -3.87
CA LEU A 213 -1.54 -9.90 -2.51
C LEU A 213 -0.18 -9.38 -2.07
N HIS A 214 -0.15 -8.79 -0.89
CA HIS A 214 1.08 -8.24 -0.30
C HIS A 214 1.07 -8.35 1.21
N GLY A 215 2.26 -8.32 1.80
CA GLY A 215 2.45 -8.48 3.25
C GLY A 215 3.92 -8.46 3.61
N THR A 216 4.28 -9.00 4.78
CA THR A 216 5.67 -9.19 5.19
C THR A 216 5.99 -10.68 5.35
N LEU A 217 7.25 -11.07 5.09
CA LEU A 217 7.71 -12.46 5.18
C LEU A 217 8.19 -12.84 6.58
N SER A 218 8.30 -11.87 7.47
CA SER A 218 8.75 -12.01 8.88
C SER A 218 7.69 -11.53 9.84
#